data_501a3972e4049c1a274fef739c7172fc
#
_entry.id   501a3972e4049c1a274fef739c7172fc
#
_cell.length_a   1.000
_cell.length_b   1.000
_cell.length_c   1.000
_cell.angle_alpha   90.00
_cell.angle_beta   90.00
_cell.angle_gamma   90.00
#
_symmetry.space_group_name_H-M   'P 1'
#
loop_
_entity.id
_entity.type
_entity.pdbx_description
1 polymer ?
#
loop_
_entity_poly.entity_id
_entity_poly.type
_entity_poly.pdbx_seq_one_letter_code
_entity_poly.pdbx_strand_id
1 'polypeptide(L)'
;MVKKTLLTILCCILFPLCINALEGSEKLLFEKNSLYQYISVVEDSAKKERYIRNNKRDLRQGGIYLEAPDKLLFEYSRMAFVSLAFLERDPTMVLFVGLGAGSMPKYFNKYYPDAVTDIVEIDPDMVFVAKKYFNFKENEKMKIYVNDGRLFIKRTPKKYDIVFLDAYQNDYIPFHLTTFEFLKEVRSRLKEDGVVVSNILSEYNNKFFDSMVVTYRKAFPNVYVFQGQESRNFIFVATMSGKMKVQESVMADARKIQKFRRMDIDLAGIGESCEYSTAYERKTAKILTDDFAPVNLYKYQKSEAR
;
A
#
# COMPACT_ATOMS: atom_id res chain seq x y z
N MET A 1 -40.68 25.24 -74.65
CA MET A 1 -40.07 25.69 -73.38
C MET A 1 -40.57 24.75 -72.32
N VAL A 2 -39.74 23.77 -71.95
CA VAL A 2 -40.09 22.72 -70.99
C VAL A 2 -39.37 23.05 -69.65
N LYS A 3 -40.15 23.37 -68.61
CA LYS A 3 -39.66 23.56 -67.28
C LYS A 3 -39.33 22.19 -66.62
N LYS A 4 -38.08 21.93 -66.40
CA LYS A 4 -37.63 20.77 -65.58
C LYS A 4 -37.80 21.11 -64.11
N THR A 5 -38.72 20.44 -63.44
CA THR A 5 -38.89 20.48 -61.99
C THR A 5 -37.89 19.49 -61.37
N LEU A 6 -36.96 20.00 -60.65
CA LEU A 6 -35.96 19.20 -59.94
C LEU A 6 -36.55 18.73 -58.57
N LEU A 7 -36.88 17.44 -58.52
CA LEU A 7 -37.37 16.80 -57.30
C LEU A 7 -36.16 16.44 -56.39
N THR A 8 -35.92 17.26 -55.37
CA THR A 8 -34.88 16.98 -54.41
C THR A 8 -35.42 15.95 -53.42
N ILE A 9 -35.00 14.69 -53.55
CA ILE A 9 -35.26 13.64 -52.58
C ILE A 9 -34.30 13.85 -51.39
N LEU A 10 -34.85 14.36 -50.31
CA LEU A 10 -34.16 14.46 -49.03
C LEU A 10 -34.10 13.07 -48.38
N CYS A 11 -33.02 12.36 -48.64
CA CYS A 11 -32.76 11.07 -48.02
C CYS A 11 -32.36 11.30 -46.54
N CYS A 12 -33.36 11.31 -45.65
CA CYS A 12 -33.13 11.27 -44.22
C CYS A 12 -32.55 9.91 -43.87
N ILE A 13 -31.21 9.80 -43.90
CA ILE A 13 -30.48 8.70 -43.29
C ILE A 13 -30.66 8.88 -41.80
N LEU A 14 -31.60 8.15 -41.22
CA LEU A 14 -31.68 7.88 -39.79
C LEU A 14 -30.45 7.06 -39.44
N PHE A 15 -29.33 7.74 -39.12
CA PHE A 15 -28.31 7.17 -38.34
C PHE A 15 -28.96 6.93 -36.95
N PRO A 16 -29.07 5.70 -36.48
CA PRO A 16 -29.32 5.50 -35.08
C PRO A 16 -28.12 6.09 -34.40
N LEU A 17 -28.26 7.25 -33.78
CA LEU A 17 -27.37 7.69 -32.71
C LEU A 17 -27.42 6.57 -31.65
N CYS A 18 -26.51 5.62 -31.77
CA CYS A 18 -26.03 4.91 -30.62
C CYS A 18 -25.37 5.97 -29.73
N ILE A 19 -26.20 6.73 -29.05
CA ILE A 19 -25.80 7.33 -27.77
C ILE A 19 -25.62 6.13 -26.87
N ASN A 20 -24.48 5.42 -27.01
CA ASN A 20 -23.88 4.78 -25.87
C ASN A 20 -23.63 5.94 -24.91
N ALA A 21 -24.61 6.17 -24.06
CA ALA A 21 -24.36 6.86 -22.83
C ALA A 21 -23.10 6.19 -22.27
N LEU A 22 -22.00 6.93 -22.24
CA LEU A 22 -20.88 6.69 -21.36
C LEU A 22 -21.45 6.86 -19.95
N GLU A 23 -22.33 5.94 -19.53
CA GLU A 23 -22.48 5.63 -18.13
C GLU A 23 -21.07 5.23 -17.71
N GLY A 24 -20.45 6.08 -16.91
CA GLY A 24 -19.07 5.89 -16.50
C GLY A 24 -18.96 4.47 -15.96
N SER A 25 -17.93 3.72 -16.37
CA SER A 25 -17.72 2.33 -15.98
C SER A 25 -17.66 2.15 -14.46
N GLU A 26 -17.60 3.25 -13.71
CA GLU A 26 -17.49 3.32 -12.27
C GLU A 26 -18.85 3.48 -11.59
N LYS A 27 -19.12 2.58 -10.64
CA LYS A 27 -20.27 2.60 -9.75
C LYS A 27 -19.83 2.81 -8.31
N LEU A 28 -20.37 3.85 -7.66
CA LEU A 28 -20.20 4.06 -6.22
C LEU A 28 -21.04 3.04 -5.47
N LEU A 29 -20.39 2.17 -4.67
CA LEU A 29 -21.05 1.15 -3.87
C LEU A 29 -21.24 1.57 -2.41
N PHE A 30 -20.38 2.45 -1.89
CA PHE A 30 -20.38 2.91 -0.53
C PHE A 30 -19.64 4.24 -0.40
N GLU A 31 -20.13 5.08 0.49
CA GLU A 31 -19.51 6.36 0.82
C GLU A 31 -19.76 6.71 2.28
N LYS A 32 -18.74 7.17 2.98
CA LYS A 32 -18.83 7.62 4.36
C LYS A 32 -17.66 8.54 4.75
N ASN A 33 -17.97 9.59 5.50
CA ASN A 33 -16.96 10.29 6.31
C ASN A 33 -16.87 9.58 7.67
N SER A 34 -15.78 8.85 7.89
CA SER A 34 -15.48 8.28 9.20
C SER A 34 -14.87 9.32 10.13
N LEU A 35 -14.54 8.93 11.36
CA LEU A 35 -13.79 9.80 12.29
C LEU A 35 -12.35 10.07 11.81
N TYR A 36 -11.82 9.25 10.89
CA TYR A 36 -10.41 9.27 10.49
C TYR A 36 -10.21 9.74 9.06
N GLN A 37 -11.14 9.41 8.16
CA GLN A 37 -10.98 9.70 6.73
C GLN A 37 -12.30 9.61 5.98
N TYR A 38 -12.32 10.16 4.77
CA TYR A 38 -13.37 9.87 3.81
C TYR A 38 -13.12 8.53 3.14
N ILE A 39 -14.12 7.66 3.13
CA ILE A 39 -14.05 6.33 2.52
C ILE A 39 -15.09 6.26 1.41
N SER A 40 -14.68 5.91 0.19
CA SER A 40 -15.61 5.50 -0.85
C SER A 40 -15.16 4.18 -1.47
N VAL A 41 -16.14 3.30 -1.77
CA VAL A 41 -15.91 2.05 -2.48
C VAL A 41 -16.49 2.19 -3.87
N VAL A 42 -15.65 2.00 -4.87
CA VAL A 42 -16.00 2.13 -6.28
C VAL A 42 -15.76 0.80 -6.97
N GLU A 43 -16.69 0.40 -7.85
CA GLU A 43 -16.55 -0.73 -8.75
C GLU A 43 -16.45 -0.22 -10.18
N ASP A 44 -15.37 -0.58 -10.87
CA ASP A 44 -15.13 -0.29 -12.27
C ASP A 44 -15.43 -1.54 -13.10
N SER A 45 -16.57 -1.55 -13.77
CA SER A 45 -17.02 -2.69 -14.58
C SER A 45 -16.16 -2.92 -15.83
N ALA A 46 -15.56 -1.87 -16.39
CA ALA A 46 -14.70 -1.98 -17.57
C ALA A 46 -13.35 -2.62 -17.21
N LYS A 47 -12.79 -2.25 -16.06
CA LYS A 47 -11.52 -2.83 -15.55
C LYS A 47 -11.73 -4.10 -14.74
N LYS A 48 -12.98 -4.40 -14.38
CA LYS A 48 -13.32 -5.51 -13.47
C LYS A 48 -12.58 -5.40 -12.14
N GLU A 49 -12.54 -4.19 -11.59
CA GLU A 49 -11.86 -3.85 -10.35
C GLU A 49 -12.83 -3.28 -9.33
N ARG A 50 -12.57 -3.51 -8.05
CA ARG A 50 -13.21 -2.80 -6.95
C ARG A 50 -12.13 -2.24 -6.05
N TYR A 51 -12.23 -0.96 -5.70
CA TYR A 51 -11.20 -0.28 -4.95
C TYR A 51 -11.77 0.77 -3.98
N ILE A 52 -10.96 1.08 -2.98
CA ILE A 52 -11.17 2.18 -2.06
C ILE A 52 -10.58 3.43 -2.70
N ARG A 53 -11.37 4.49 -2.75
CA ARG A 53 -10.96 5.82 -3.16
C ARG A 53 -11.08 6.77 -1.99
N ASN A 54 -9.97 7.43 -1.67
CA ASN A 54 -9.95 8.46 -0.66
C ASN A 54 -10.04 9.82 -1.30
N ASN A 55 -10.92 10.64 -0.79
CA ASN A 55 -11.19 11.99 -1.23
C ASN A 55 -11.59 12.15 -2.71
N LYS A 56 -11.90 13.40 -3.09
CA LYS A 56 -12.35 13.78 -4.44
C LYS A 56 -11.24 13.76 -5.52
N ARG A 57 -9.99 13.33 -5.18
CA ARG A 57 -8.83 13.38 -6.09
C ARG A 57 -8.53 12.07 -6.82
N ASP A 58 -9.44 11.10 -6.76
CA ASP A 58 -9.30 9.80 -7.45
C ASP A 58 -8.05 8.97 -7.06
N LEU A 59 -7.54 9.16 -5.85
CA LEU A 59 -6.44 8.36 -5.34
C LEU A 59 -6.96 7.01 -4.82
N ARG A 60 -6.56 5.94 -5.49
CA ARG A 60 -6.90 4.58 -5.13
C ARG A 60 -5.95 4.08 -4.04
N GLN A 61 -6.49 3.55 -2.94
CA GLN A 61 -5.67 3.12 -1.79
C GLN A 61 -5.58 1.62 -1.61
N GLY A 62 -6.56 0.89 -2.02
CA GLY A 62 -6.61 -0.56 -1.88
C GLY A 62 -7.72 -1.11 -2.75
N GLY A 63 -7.63 -2.38 -3.15
CA GLY A 63 -8.65 -2.95 -4.02
C GLY A 63 -8.39 -4.39 -4.40
N ILE A 64 -9.29 -4.92 -5.22
CA ILE A 64 -9.26 -6.28 -5.75
C ILE A 64 -9.65 -6.31 -7.22
N TYR A 65 -9.16 -7.31 -7.95
CA TYR A 65 -9.78 -7.76 -9.19
C TYR A 65 -11.05 -8.53 -8.87
N LEU A 66 -12.16 -8.25 -9.55
CA LEU A 66 -13.44 -8.95 -9.29
C LEU A 66 -13.36 -10.44 -9.65
N GLU A 67 -12.63 -10.77 -10.74
CA GLU A 67 -12.46 -12.14 -11.21
C GLU A 67 -11.32 -12.91 -10.50
N ALA A 68 -10.43 -12.20 -9.81
CA ALA A 68 -9.29 -12.79 -9.10
C ALA A 68 -9.02 -12.04 -7.78
N PRO A 69 -9.96 -12.08 -6.81
CA PRO A 69 -9.92 -11.23 -5.60
C PRO A 69 -8.76 -11.55 -4.65
N ASP A 70 -8.06 -12.66 -4.86
CA ASP A 70 -6.88 -13.05 -4.09
C ASP A 70 -5.56 -12.55 -4.69
N LYS A 71 -5.59 -11.93 -5.90
CA LYS A 71 -4.43 -11.28 -6.49
C LYS A 71 -4.27 -9.86 -5.99
N LEU A 72 -3.02 -9.41 -5.91
CA LEU A 72 -2.71 -8.04 -5.51
C LEU A 72 -2.84 -7.07 -6.69
N LEU A 73 -3.80 -6.15 -6.59
CA LEU A 73 -4.11 -5.18 -7.64
C LEU A 73 -3.00 -4.13 -7.78
N PHE A 74 -2.48 -3.61 -6.67
CA PHE A 74 -1.56 -2.48 -6.67
C PHE A 74 -0.10 -2.93 -6.63
N GLU A 75 0.76 -2.22 -7.38
CA GLU A 75 2.20 -2.48 -7.44
C GLU A 75 2.85 -2.45 -6.06
N TYR A 76 2.60 -1.41 -5.26
CA TYR A 76 3.20 -1.28 -3.93
C TYR A 76 2.90 -2.48 -3.03
N SER A 77 1.69 -3.02 -3.13
CA SER A 77 1.30 -4.19 -2.35
C SER A 77 2.02 -5.46 -2.79
N ARG A 78 2.32 -5.61 -4.10
CA ARG A 78 3.17 -6.70 -4.61
C ARG A 78 4.60 -6.52 -4.14
N MET A 79 5.14 -5.30 -4.24
CA MET A 79 6.52 -4.96 -3.85
C MET A 79 6.79 -5.24 -2.36
N ALA A 80 5.81 -5.00 -1.47
CA ALA A 80 5.99 -5.21 -0.04
C ALA A 80 6.41 -6.65 0.31
N PHE A 81 6.05 -7.63 -0.51
CA PHE A 81 6.39 -9.04 -0.29
C PHE A 81 7.84 -9.40 -0.62
N VAL A 82 8.63 -8.50 -1.23
CA VAL A 82 10.08 -8.70 -1.38
C VAL A 82 10.78 -8.82 -0.01
N SER A 83 10.17 -8.30 1.04
CA SER A 83 10.61 -8.43 2.43
C SER A 83 10.84 -9.88 2.86
N LEU A 84 10.12 -10.82 2.29
CA LEU A 84 10.30 -12.26 2.55
C LEU A 84 11.73 -12.71 2.23
N ALA A 85 12.38 -12.11 1.22
CA ALA A 85 13.76 -12.43 0.84
C ALA A 85 14.82 -12.02 1.89
N PHE A 86 14.42 -11.29 2.92
CA PHE A 86 15.31 -10.86 4.00
C PHE A 86 15.23 -11.77 5.23
N LEU A 87 14.29 -12.70 5.27
CA LEU A 87 14.18 -13.67 6.35
C LEU A 87 15.03 -14.92 6.03
N GLU A 88 15.57 -15.54 7.08
CA GLU A 88 16.30 -16.81 6.96
C GLU A 88 15.38 -18.05 7.00
N ARG A 89 14.12 -17.86 7.44
CA ARG A 89 13.10 -18.89 7.60
C ARG A 89 11.71 -18.36 7.28
N ASP A 90 10.76 -19.24 7.12
CA ASP A 90 9.37 -18.86 6.94
C ASP A 90 8.85 -18.06 8.13
N PRO A 91 8.13 -16.97 7.89
CA PRO A 91 7.53 -16.19 8.95
C PRO A 91 6.43 -16.98 9.66
N THR A 92 6.41 -16.91 10.99
CA THR A 92 5.42 -17.57 11.86
C THR A 92 4.49 -16.58 12.54
N MET A 93 4.89 -15.30 12.62
CA MET A 93 4.11 -14.25 13.26
C MET A 93 4.33 -12.90 12.54
N VAL A 94 3.26 -12.33 12.02
CA VAL A 94 3.31 -11.12 11.19
C VAL A 94 2.29 -10.10 11.71
N LEU A 95 2.67 -8.82 11.66
CA LEU A 95 1.81 -7.69 11.99
C LEU A 95 1.60 -6.82 10.76
N PHE A 96 0.35 -6.51 10.47
CA PHE A 96 -0.03 -5.45 9.53
C PHE A 96 -0.57 -4.26 10.32
N VAL A 97 0.02 -3.09 10.12
CA VAL A 97 -0.47 -1.80 10.63
C VAL A 97 -1.12 -1.07 9.46
N GLY A 98 -2.43 -1.02 9.48
CA GLY A 98 -3.30 -0.67 8.37
C GLY A 98 -3.94 -1.90 7.72
N LEU A 99 -5.23 -1.80 7.39
CA LEU A 99 -6.00 -2.87 6.75
C LEU A 99 -6.34 -2.52 5.29
N GLY A 100 -6.87 -1.32 5.07
CA GLY A 100 -7.42 -0.92 3.77
C GLY A 100 -8.45 -1.93 3.25
N ALA A 101 -8.29 -2.41 2.01
CA ALA A 101 -9.12 -3.46 1.44
C ALA A 101 -8.80 -4.87 1.98
N GLY A 102 -7.81 -5.01 2.84
CA GLY A 102 -7.37 -6.30 3.39
C GLY A 102 -6.65 -7.20 2.38
N SER A 103 -6.21 -6.65 1.24
CA SER A 103 -5.61 -7.45 0.16
C SER A 103 -4.28 -8.07 0.56
N MET A 104 -3.38 -7.30 1.20
CA MET A 104 -2.08 -7.83 1.63
C MET A 104 -2.19 -8.92 2.71
N PRO A 105 -2.95 -8.75 3.81
CA PRO A 105 -3.07 -9.84 4.79
C PRO A 105 -3.76 -11.08 4.23
N LYS A 106 -4.76 -10.95 3.33
CA LYS A 106 -5.36 -12.11 2.64
C LYS A 106 -4.32 -12.84 1.78
N TYR A 107 -3.55 -12.08 0.98
CA TYR A 107 -2.49 -12.62 0.14
C TYR A 107 -1.43 -13.34 0.97
N PHE A 108 -0.97 -12.75 2.07
CA PHE A 108 -0.04 -13.38 2.99
C PHE A 108 -0.60 -14.69 3.55
N ASN A 109 -1.81 -14.68 4.08
CA ASN A 109 -2.45 -15.86 4.67
C ASN A 109 -2.64 -17.01 3.66
N LYS A 110 -2.87 -16.69 2.39
CA LYS A 110 -2.94 -17.70 1.30
C LYS A 110 -1.65 -18.52 1.17
N TYR A 111 -0.49 -17.87 1.28
CA TYR A 111 0.82 -18.53 1.09
C TYR A 111 1.47 -19.00 2.40
N TYR A 112 1.05 -18.44 3.52
CA TYR A 112 1.53 -18.76 4.88
C TYR A 112 0.35 -19.00 5.84
N PRO A 113 -0.49 -20.02 5.59
CA PRO A 113 -1.72 -20.23 6.37
C PRO A 113 -1.48 -20.57 7.84
N ASP A 114 -0.30 -21.12 8.17
CA ASP A 114 0.07 -21.48 9.53
C ASP A 114 0.63 -20.30 10.35
N ALA A 115 0.98 -19.20 9.70
CA ALA A 115 1.49 -18.02 10.37
C ALA A 115 0.36 -17.25 11.07
N VAL A 116 0.63 -16.82 12.31
CA VAL A 116 -0.28 -15.90 13.01
C VAL A 116 -0.15 -14.50 12.41
N THR A 117 -1.27 -13.94 11.99
CA THR A 117 -1.36 -12.62 11.37
C THR A 117 -2.22 -11.72 12.22
N ASP A 118 -1.59 -10.78 12.91
CA ASP A 118 -2.29 -9.68 13.58
C ASP A 118 -2.43 -8.50 12.61
N ILE A 119 -3.59 -7.89 12.59
CA ILE A 119 -3.90 -6.72 11.77
C ILE A 119 -4.45 -5.64 12.68
N VAL A 120 -3.86 -4.45 12.62
CA VAL A 120 -4.31 -3.30 13.42
C VAL A 120 -4.84 -2.23 12.49
N GLU A 121 -6.10 -1.89 12.68
CA GLU A 121 -6.79 -0.84 11.93
C GLU A 121 -7.45 0.12 12.91
N ILE A 122 -7.21 1.42 12.74
CA ILE A 122 -7.75 2.43 13.64
C ILE A 122 -9.22 2.72 13.36
N ASP A 123 -9.64 2.54 12.10
CA ASP A 123 -10.96 2.93 11.61
C ASP A 123 -11.92 1.72 11.55
N PRO A 124 -12.91 1.62 12.45
CA PRO A 124 -13.90 0.53 12.42
C PRO A 124 -14.73 0.52 11.13
N ASP A 125 -14.90 1.69 10.47
CA ASP A 125 -15.59 1.77 9.19
C ASP A 125 -14.76 1.14 8.06
N MET A 126 -13.44 1.25 8.11
CA MET A 126 -12.55 0.56 7.18
C MET A 126 -12.64 -0.96 7.38
N VAL A 127 -12.70 -1.44 8.62
CA VAL A 127 -12.91 -2.87 8.91
C VAL A 127 -14.23 -3.36 8.33
N PHE A 128 -15.31 -2.58 8.51
CA PHE A 128 -16.61 -2.90 7.90
C PHE A 128 -16.54 -2.98 6.39
N VAL A 129 -15.87 -2.01 5.75
CA VAL A 129 -15.68 -1.94 4.30
C VAL A 129 -14.89 -3.13 3.78
N ALA A 130 -13.76 -3.48 4.42
CA ALA A 130 -12.95 -4.64 4.04
C ALA A 130 -13.77 -5.95 4.08
N LYS A 131 -14.54 -6.15 5.14
CA LYS A 131 -15.38 -7.36 5.31
C LYS A 131 -16.54 -7.40 4.30
N LYS A 132 -17.23 -6.29 4.08
CA LYS A 132 -18.43 -6.24 3.26
C LYS A 132 -18.16 -6.20 1.76
N TYR A 133 -17.14 -5.45 1.34
CA TYR A 133 -16.91 -5.17 -0.08
C TYR A 133 -15.68 -5.84 -0.68
N PHE A 134 -14.71 -6.29 0.15
CA PHE A 134 -13.45 -6.84 -0.32
C PHE A 134 -13.20 -8.29 0.09
N ASN A 135 -14.26 -8.99 0.47
CA ASN A 135 -14.21 -10.42 0.82
C ASN A 135 -13.21 -10.75 1.96
N PHE A 136 -12.92 -9.77 2.83
CA PHE A 136 -12.03 -10.01 3.96
C PHE A 136 -12.74 -10.86 5.01
N LYS A 137 -12.08 -11.93 5.47
CA LYS A 137 -12.57 -12.80 6.54
C LYS A 137 -11.45 -13.10 7.51
N GLU A 138 -11.73 -12.90 8.79
CA GLU A 138 -10.86 -13.39 9.85
C GLU A 138 -10.93 -14.91 9.93
N ASN A 139 -9.88 -15.53 10.46
CA ASN A 139 -9.84 -16.94 10.80
C ASN A 139 -9.11 -17.15 12.14
N GLU A 140 -8.82 -18.38 12.54
CA GLU A 140 -8.14 -18.66 13.81
C GLU A 140 -6.75 -18.02 13.91
N LYS A 141 -6.04 -17.92 12.79
CA LYS A 141 -4.67 -17.38 12.70
C LYS A 141 -4.62 -15.90 12.29
N MET A 142 -5.66 -15.35 11.67
CA MET A 142 -5.69 -13.99 11.15
C MET A 142 -6.77 -13.17 11.85
N LYS A 143 -6.36 -12.19 12.66
CA LYS A 143 -7.25 -11.39 13.51
C LYS A 143 -7.07 -9.90 13.32
N ILE A 144 -8.20 -9.15 13.35
CA ILE A 144 -8.22 -7.69 13.34
C ILE A 144 -8.36 -7.16 14.76
N TYR A 145 -7.55 -6.16 15.08
CA TYR A 145 -7.64 -5.34 16.29
C TYR A 145 -7.96 -3.90 15.89
N VAL A 146 -9.14 -3.42 16.27
CA VAL A 146 -9.51 -2.01 16.09
C VAL A 146 -8.79 -1.19 17.16
N ASN A 147 -7.67 -0.57 16.78
CA ASN A 147 -6.81 0.17 17.70
C ASN A 147 -5.88 1.11 16.92
N ASP A 148 -5.32 2.10 17.61
CA ASP A 148 -4.17 2.86 17.10
C ASP A 148 -2.94 1.96 16.96
N GLY A 149 -2.28 2.02 15.79
CA GLY A 149 -1.15 1.15 15.47
C GLY A 149 0.03 1.30 16.42
N ARG A 150 0.37 2.54 16.82
CA ARG A 150 1.46 2.80 17.76
C ARG A 150 1.13 2.32 19.17
N LEU A 151 -0.09 2.57 19.64
CA LEU A 151 -0.52 2.08 20.95
C LEU A 151 -0.55 0.55 21.00
N PHE A 152 -0.98 -0.10 19.93
CA PHE A 152 -0.93 -1.56 19.84
C PHE A 152 0.50 -2.08 19.92
N ILE A 153 1.43 -1.55 19.11
CA ILE A 153 2.85 -1.92 19.11
C ILE A 153 3.46 -1.72 20.50
N LYS A 154 3.15 -0.61 21.16
CA LYS A 154 3.67 -0.31 22.49
C LYS A 154 3.22 -1.32 23.55
N ARG A 155 1.97 -1.81 23.45
CA ARG A 155 1.34 -2.65 24.48
C ARG A 155 1.45 -4.15 24.23
N THR A 156 1.56 -4.57 22.97
CA THR A 156 1.63 -6.01 22.65
C THR A 156 2.90 -6.65 23.23
N PRO A 157 2.81 -7.82 23.89
CA PRO A 157 3.97 -8.58 24.30
C PRO A 157 4.59 -9.40 23.16
N LYS A 158 3.90 -9.51 22.03
CA LYS A 158 4.28 -10.35 20.89
C LYS A 158 5.52 -9.81 20.18
N LYS A 159 6.28 -10.72 19.55
CA LYS A 159 7.41 -10.44 18.66
C LYS A 159 7.10 -10.97 17.26
N TYR A 160 7.42 -10.19 16.25
CA TYR A 160 7.03 -10.45 14.87
C TYR A 160 8.26 -10.73 13.99
N ASP A 161 8.09 -11.64 13.03
CA ASP A 161 9.06 -11.87 11.95
C ASP A 161 8.99 -10.71 10.95
N ILE A 162 7.78 -10.22 10.66
CA ILE A 162 7.55 -9.09 9.75
C ILE A 162 6.56 -8.13 10.38
N VAL A 163 6.84 -6.82 10.27
CA VAL A 163 5.89 -5.75 10.55
C VAL A 163 5.69 -4.94 9.27
N PHE A 164 4.49 -4.98 8.71
CA PHE A 164 4.09 -4.14 7.58
C PHE A 164 3.49 -2.84 8.11
N LEU A 165 4.06 -1.70 7.70
CA LEU A 165 3.59 -0.35 8.00
C LEU A 165 2.95 0.24 6.74
N ASP A 166 1.64 0.15 6.64
CA ASP A 166 0.83 0.64 5.52
C ASP A 166 -0.39 1.44 6.02
N ALA A 167 -0.19 2.23 7.06
CA ALA A 167 -1.22 3.07 7.66
C ALA A 167 -1.19 4.46 7.03
N TYR A 168 -2.13 4.70 6.12
CA TYR A 168 -2.33 5.99 5.47
C TYR A 168 -3.63 6.64 5.94
N GLN A 169 -3.58 7.94 6.14
CA GLN A 169 -4.75 8.78 6.32
C GLN A 169 -4.86 9.72 5.12
N ASN A 170 -5.78 9.41 4.20
CA ASN A 170 -5.86 10.04 2.88
C ASN A 170 -4.57 9.82 2.04
N ASP A 171 -3.71 10.83 1.93
CA ASP A 171 -2.49 10.87 1.11
C ASP A 171 -1.21 11.07 1.94
N TYR A 172 -1.26 10.84 3.24
CA TYR A 172 -0.10 10.96 4.13
C TYR A 172 -0.07 9.88 5.22
N ILE A 173 1.12 9.62 5.73
CA ILE A 173 1.31 8.79 6.92
C ILE A 173 1.12 9.68 8.15
N PRO A 174 0.29 9.29 9.14
CA PRO A 174 0.16 10.03 10.40
C PRO A 174 1.54 10.28 11.04
N PHE A 175 1.81 11.53 11.46
CA PHE A 175 3.15 11.92 11.90
C PHE A 175 3.71 11.02 13.01
N HIS A 176 2.88 10.61 13.96
CA HIS A 176 3.28 9.75 15.09
C HIS A 176 3.70 8.32 14.67
N LEU A 177 3.51 7.94 13.39
CA LEU A 177 3.98 6.69 12.78
C LEU A 177 5.21 6.88 11.89
N THR A 178 5.85 8.06 11.92
CA THR A 178 7.03 8.37 11.09
C THR A 178 8.29 8.67 11.92
N THR A 179 8.16 8.74 13.24
CA THR A 179 9.21 9.23 14.14
C THR A 179 10.22 8.14 14.53
N PHE A 180 11.40 8.57 14.91
CA PHE A 180 12.46 7.68 15.41
C PHE A 180 11.98 6.91 16.64
N GLU A 181 11.24 7.55 17.55
CA GLU A 181 10.67 6.94 18.75
C GLU A 181 9.71 5.82 18.38
N PHE A 182 8.82 6.05 17.41
CA PHE A 182 7.92 5.01 16.89
C PHE A 182 8.70 3.85 16.28
N LEU A 183 9.70 4.11 15.44
CA LEU A 183 10.51 3.06 14.83
C LEU A 183 11.30 2.26 15.87
N LYS A 184 11.72 2.87 16.98
CA LYS A 184 12.29 2.13 18.14
C LYS A 184 11.27 1.21 18.79
N GLU A 185 10.03 1.68 18.95
CA GLU A 185 8.93 0.85 19.47
C GLU A 185 8.68 -0.34 18.55
N VAL A 186 8.59 -0.12 17.21
CA VAL A 186 8.48 -1.18 16.21
C VAL A 186 9.64 -2.16 16.30
N ARG A 187 10.88 -1.66 16.29
CA ARG A 187 12.09 -2.46 16.42
C ARG A 187 12.05 -3.34 17.67
N SER A 188 11.54 -2.80 18.78
CA SER A 188 11.41 -3.55 20.03
C SER A 188 10.45 -4.75 19.92
N ARG A 189 9.60 -4.80 18.92
CA ARG A 189 8.62 -5.87 18.64
C ARG A 189 9.03 -6.78 17.50
N LEU A 190 10.20 -6.61 16.92
CA LEU A 190 10.77 -7.57 15.99
C LEU A 190 11.49 -8.71 16.73
N LYS A 191 11.49 -9.88 16.09
CA LYS A 191 12.41 -10.97 16.42
C LYS A 191 13.82 -10.57 16.01
N GLU A 192 14.82 -11.35 16.40
CA GLU A 192 16.23 -11.05 16.16
C GLU A 192 16.57 -10.88 14.67
N ASP A 193 15.94 -11.67 13.80
CA ASP A 193 16.07 -11.63 12.34
C ASP A 193 14.88 -10.94 11.66
N GLY A 194 14.04 -10.24 12.43
CA GLY A 194 12.82 -9.64 11.93
C GLY A 194 13.04 -8.43 11.03
N VAL A 195 12.03 -8.13 10.21
CA VAL A 195 12.05 -7.03 9.23
C VAL A 195 10.83 -6.13 9.37
N VAL A 196 11.03 -4.85 9.03
CA VAL A 196 9.95 -3.86 8.84
C VAL A 196 9.82 -3.56 7.37
N VAL A 197 8.60 -3.51 6.90
CA VAL A 197 8.25 -3.13 5.53
C VAL A 197 7.37 -1.91 5.58
N SER A 198 7.73 -0.86 4.87
CA SER A 198 6.95 0.38 4.89
C SER A 198 6.67 0.87 3.49
N ASN A 199 5.41 1.14 3.22
CA ASN A 199 4.99 1.83 2.01
C ASN A 199 5.19 3.32 2.20
N ILE A 200 6.01 3.95 1.34
CA ILE A 200 6.36 5.36 1.40
C ILE A 200 6.02 6.02 0.07
N LEU A 201 5.28 7.10 0.10
CA LEU A 201 5.03 7.90 -1.10
C LEU A 201 6.33 8.54 -1.61
N SER A 202 6.45 8.66 -2.93
CA SER A 202 7.62 9.26 -3.58
C SER A 202 7.89 10.69 -3.13
N GLU A 203 9.12 11.17 -3.36
CA GLU A 203 9.56 12.53 -3.05
C GLU A 203 8.68 13.63 -3.67
N TYR A 204 8.06 13.38 -4.84
CA TYR A 204 7.09 14.28 -5.45
C TYR A 204 5.85 14.53 -4.59
N ASN A 205 5.46 13.51 -3.81
CA ASN A 205 4.28 13.54 -2.97
C ASN A 205 4.61 13.64 -1.48
N ASN A 206 5.87 13.39 -1.12
CA ASN A 206 6.34 13.37 0.26
C ASN A 206 7.62 14.19 0.43
N LYS A 207 7.48 15.43 0.87
CA LYS A 207 8.63 16.33 1.14
C LYS A 207 9.56 15.85 2.26
N PHE A 208 9.13 14.83 3.02
CA PHE A 208 9.89 14.22 4.11
C PHE A 208 10.56 12.91 3.72
N PHE A 209 10.54 12.55 2.44
CA PHE A 209 11.16 11.30 1.97
C PHE A 209 12.60 11.16 2.48
N ASP A 210 13.44 12.17 2.27
CA ASP A 210 14.83 12.17 2.75
C ASP A 210 14.93 12.05 4.27
N SER A 211 14.05 12.75 5.00
CA SER A 211 13.96 12.66 6.46
C SER A 211 13.52 11.27 6.92
N MET A 212 12.62 10.62 6.19
CA MET A 212 12.25 9.23 6.48
C MET A 212 13.43 8.28 6.25
N VAL A 213 14.20 8.45 5.16
CA VAL A 213 15.41 7.65 4.92
C VAL A 213 16.37 7.73 6.10
N VAL A 214 16.75 8.93 6.53
CA VAL A 214 17.71 9.08 7.65
C VAL A 214 17.14 8.62 8.99
N THR A 215 15.81 8.73 9.18
CA THR A 215 15.13 8.26 10.39
C THR A 215 15.14 6.73 10.47
N TYR A 216 14.84 6.03 9.37
CA TYR A 216 14.94 4.57 9.28
C TYR A 216 16.38 4.09 9.50
N ARG A 217 17.37 4.72 8.86
CA ARG A 217 18.78 4.40 9.03
C ARG A 217 19.28 4.61 10.48
N LYS A 218 18.73 5.58 11.19
CA LYS A 218 19.01 5.77 12.61
C LYS A 218 18.43 4.66 13.48
N ALA A 219 17.28 4.10 13.08
CA ALA A 219 16.57 3.10 13.86
C ALA A 219 17.03 1.66 13.59
N PHE A 220 17.48 1.34 12.36
CA PHE A 220 17.78 -0.03 11.93
C PHE A 220 19.20 -0.17 11.37
N PRO A 221 19.84 -1.35 11.56
CA PRO A 221 21.18 -1.63 11.04
C PRO A 221 21.29 -1.50 9.53
N ASN A 222 20.32 -2.06 8.78
CA ASN A 222 20.27 -2.01 7.32
C ASN A 222 18.88 -1.60 6.84
N VAL A 223 18.84 -0.72 5.84
CA VAL A 223 17.62 -0.23 5.19
C VAL A 223 17.80 -0.29 3.68
N TYR A 224 16.89 -0.96 3.02
CA TYR A 224 16.82 -1.14 1.58
C TYR A 224 15.60 -0.39 1.04
N VAL A 225 15.74 0.14 -0.16
CA VAL A 225 14.71 0.93 -0.83
C VAL A 225 14.41 0.28 -2.16
N PHE A 226 13.13 0.05 -2.41
CA PHE A 226 12.62 -0.48 -3.67
C PHE A 226 11.72 0.57 -4.28
N GLN A 227 12.01 0.98 -5.50
CA GLN A 227 11.24 2.00 -6.21
C GLN A 227 10.21 1.34 -7.13
N GLY A 228 8.93 1.70 -6.97
CA GLY A 228 7.87 1.30 -7.88
C GLY A 228 7.94 2.04 -9.21
N GLN A 229 7.71 1.33 -10.30
CA GLN A 229 7.73 1.88 -11.65
C GLN A 229 6.37 2.45 -12.05
N GLU A 230 5.28 1.77 -11.64
CA GLU A 230 3.90 2.15 -11.96
C GLU A 230 3.32 3.15 -10.94
N SER A 231 3.40 2.79 -9.65
CA SER A 231 2.78 3.54 -8.56
C SER A 231 3.60 4.73 -8.08
N ARG A 232 4.89 4.78 -8.42
CA ARG A 232 5.87 5.73 -7.88
C ARG A 232 5.99 5.70 -6.36
N ASN A 233 5.54 4.62 -5.72
CA ASN A 233 5.76 4.39 -4.30
C ASN A 233 7.16 3.82 -4.09
N PHE A 234 7.68 4.02 -2.89
CA PHE A 234 8.88 3.36 -2.42
C PHE A 234 8.50 2.37 -1.31
N ILE A 235 9.09 1.18 -1.37
CA ILE A 235 9.00 0.23 -0.27
C ILE A 235 10.35 0.24 0.46
N PHE A 236 10.31 0.61 1.73
CA PHE A 236 11.46 0.47 2.61
C PHE A 236 11.41 -0.89 3.29
N VAL A 237 12.52 -1.64 3.22
CA VAL A 237 12.71 -2.85 4.00
C VAL A 237 13.85 -2.60 4.98
N ALA A 238 13.53 -2.54 6.27
CA ALA A 238 14.51 -2.34 7.33
C ALA A 238 14.69 -3.63 8.12
N THR A 239 15.94 -4.07 8.33
CA THR A 239 16.24 -5.37 8.93
C THR A 239 16.93 -5.24 10.29
N MET A 240 16.69 -6.22 11.16
CA MET A 240 17.43 -6.38 12.42
C MET A 240 18.80 -7.01 12.21
N SER A 241 19.00 -7.75 11.11
CA SER A 241 20.30 -8.37 10.79
C SER A 241 21.38 -7.32 10.63
N GLY A 242 22.55 -7.53 11.25
CA GLY A 242 23.74 -6.72 11.02
C GLY A 242 24.44 -7.01 9.69
N LYS A 243 24.07 -8.10 9.00
CA LYS A 243 24.62 -8.47 7.69
C LYS A 243 23.85 -7.77 6.58
N MET A 244 24.60 -7.06 5.73
CA MET A 244 24.02 -6.47 4.53
C MET A 244 23.81 -7.54 3.47
N LYS A 245 22.64 -7.55 2.82
CA LYS A 245 22.37 -8.36 1.63
C LYS A 245 22.60 -7.51 0.37
N VAL A 246 23.39 -8.04 -0.56
CA VAL A 246 23.55 -7.42 -1.90
C VAL A 246 22.33 -7.78 -2.78
N GLN A 247 22.09 -6.96 -3.79
CA GLN A 247 20.94 -7.09 -4.69
C GLN A 247 20.80 -8.50 -5.27
N GLU A 248 21.88 -9.09 -5.75
CA GLU A 248 21.88 -10.44 -6.33
C GLU A 248 21.43 -11.51 -5.34
N SER A 249 21.80 -11.36 -4.05
CA SER A 249 21.35 -12.26 -2.99
C SER A 249 19.86 -12.10 -2.71
N VAL A 250 19.36 -10.84 -2.70
CA VAL A 250 17.91 -10.56 -2.53
C VAL A 250 17.11 -11.18 -3.67
N MET A 251 17.55 -11.00 -4.92
CA MET A 251 16.90 -11.59 -6.09
C MET A 251 16.91 -13.12 -6.06
N ALA A 252 18.05 -13.72 -5.67
CA ALA A 252 18.17 -15.18 -5.58
C ALA A 252 17.22 -15.77 -4.53
N ASP A 253 17.14 -15.16 -3.35
CA ASP A 253 16.25 -15.61 -2.29
C ASP A 253 14.77 -15.35 -2.64
N ALA A 254 14.46 -14.21 -3.25
CA ALA A 254 13.13 -13.88 -3.77
C ALA A 254 12.66 -14.93 -4.79
N ARG A 255 13.52 -15.34 -5.74
CA ARG A 255 13.23 -16.38 -6.74
C ARG A 255 12.97 -17.73 -6.11
N LYS A 256 13.75 -18.12 -5.08
CA LYS A 256 13.54 -19.37 -4.34
C LYS A 256 12.18 -19.40 -3.66
N ILE A 257 11.83 -18.31 -2.95
CA ILE A 257 10.55 -18.18 -2.23
C ILE A 257 9.38 -18.21 -3.22
N GLN A 258 9.44 -17.42 -4.27
CA GLN A 258 8.42 -17.36 -5.32
C GLN A 258 8.14 -18.75 -5.91
N LYS A 259 9.20 -19.47 -6.27
CA LYS A 259 9.10 -20.83 -6.84
C LYS A 259 8.55 -21.83 -5.81
N PHE A 260 9.09 -21.84 -4.60
CA PHE A 260 8.70 -22.78 -3.55
C PHE A 260 7.24 -22.58 -3.13
N ARG A 261 6.82 -21.33 -2.92
CA ARG A 261 5.46 -20.97 -2.53
C ARG A 261 4.49 -20.89 -3.71
N ARG A 262 4.97 -20.95 -4.94
CA ARG A 262 4.18 -20.76 -6.18
C ARG A 262 3.43 -19.44 -6.18
N MET A 263 4.09 -18.38 -5.71
CA MET A 263 3.49 -17.05 -5.67
C MET A 263 3.29 -16.50 -7.09
N ASP A 264 2.18 -15.81 -7.30
CA ASP A 264 1.79 -15.24 -8.59
C ASP A 264 2.28 -13.79 -8.80
N ILE A 265 3.26 -13.37 -8.00
CA ILE A 265 3.97 -12.09 -8.13
C ILE A 265 5.44 -12.35 -8.48
N ASP A 266 6.05 -11.48 -9.29
CA ASP A 266 7.47 -11.56 -9.64
C ASP A 266 8.34 -10.91 -8.56
N LEU A 267 8.60 -11.66 -7.48
CA LEU A 267 9.47 -11.19 -6.39
C LEU A 267 10.91 -10.94 -6.83
N ALA A 268 11.41 -11.72 -7.79
CA ALA A 268 12.77 -11.56 -8.28
C ALA A 268 12.91 -10.28 -9.10
N GLY A 269 11.96 -9.98 -10.00
CA GLY A 269 11.92 -8.73 -10.75
C GLY A 269 11.77 -7.51 -9.83
N ILE A 270 10.98 -7.61 -8.75
CA ILE A 270 10.94 -6.56 -7.73
C ILE A 270 12.33 -6.38 -7.09
N GLY A 271 13.06 -7.47 -6.85
CA GLY A 271 14.40 -7.45 -6.30
C GLY A 271 15.42 -6.66 -7.15
N GLU A 272 15.19 -6.52 -8.46
CA GLU A 272 16.03 -5.73 -9.37
C GLU A 272 16.05 -4.23 -9.05
N SER A 273 14.98 -3.71 -8.43
CA SER A 273 14.91 -2.31 -7.98
C SER A 273 15.51 -2.09 -6.59
N CYS A 274 16.20 -3.09 -6.02
CA CYS A 274 16.80 -3.02 -4.70
C CYS A 274 17.98 -2.05 -4.66
N GLU A 275 17.87 -1.00 -3.90
CA GLU A 275 18.95 -0.07 -3.62
C GLU A 275 19.20 0.03 -2.11
N TYR A 276 20.46 0.27 -1.75
CA TYR A 276 20.76 0.57 -0.37
C TYR A 276 20.43 2.02 -0.05
N SER A 277 19.84 2.27 1.09
CA SER A 277 19.30 3.59 1.47
C SER A 277 20.31 4.74 1.45
N THR A 278 21.62 4.45 1.44
CA THR A 278 22.65 5.48 1.29
C THR A 278 22.56 6.25 -0.04
N ALA A 279 22.01 5.65 -1.09
CA ALA A 279 21.79 6.31 -2.38
C ALA A 279 20.81 7.50 -2.27
N TYR A 280 19.93 7.47 -1.27
CA TYR A 280 18.88 8.47 -1.04
C TYR A 280 19.22 9.45 0.10
N GLU A 281 20.41 9.37 0.69
CA GLU A 281 20.78 10.24 1.79
C GLU A 281 21.07 11.67 1.32
N ARG A 282 20.42 12.64 1.95
CA ARG A 282 20.67 14.06 1.72
C ARG A 282 21.23 14.71 3.01
N LYS A 283 22.28 15.52 2.87
CA LYS A 283 22.94 16.19 4.01
C LYS A 283 22.02 17.14 4.81
N THR A 284 20.95 17.63 4.18
CA THR A 284 19.97 18.54 4.80
C THR A 284 18.82 17.81 5.48
N ALA A 285 18.72 16.49 5.32
CA ALA A 285 17.67 15.68 5.89
C ALA A 285 17.78 15.64 7.43
N LYS A 286 16.66 15.82 8.10
CA LYS A 286 16.57 15.77 9.57
C LYS A 286 15.85 14.50 10.01
N ILE A 287 16.31 13.94 11.13
CA ILE A 287 15.61 12.84 11.77
C ILE A 287 14.25 13.33 12.25
N LEU A 288 13.20 12.58 11.93
CA LEU A 288 11.86 12.84 12.45
C LEU A 288 11.78 12.29 13.88
N THR A 289 11.32 13.13 14.80
CA THR A 289 11.14 12.78 16.22
C THR A 289 9.72 13.15 16.65
N ASP A 290 9.27 12.68 17.81
CA ASP A 290 7.94 13.03 18.34
C ASP A 290 7.79 14.55 18.52
N ASP A 291 8.89 15.26 18.81
CA ASP A 291 8.91 16.72 18.93
C ASP A 291 9.07 17.44 17.57
N PHE A 292 9.50 16.72 16.53
CA PHE A 292 9.76 17.27 15.20
C PHE A 292 9.40 16.29 14.09
N ALA A 293 8.13 16.23 13.75
CA ALA A 293 7.63 15.49 12.59
C ALA A 293 6.53 16.28 11.87
N PRO A 294 6.87 17.39 11.18
CA PRO A 294 5.90 18.33 10.60
C PRO A 294 5.24 17.81 9.32
N VAL A 295 5.07 16.50 9.18
CA VAL A 295 4.55 15.82 7.98
C VAL A 295 3.13 16.29 7.59
N ASN A 296 2.37 16.85 8.53
CA ASN A 296 1.01 17.35 8.29
C ASN A 296 0.96 18.84 7.92
N LEU A 297 2.01 19.62 8.20
CA LEU A 297 1.98 21.08 8.02
C LEU A 297 2.08 21.53 6.56
N TYR A 298 2.67 20.73 5.69
CA TYR A 298 2.91 21.13 4.28
C TYR A 298 1.70 21.02 3.36
N LYS A 299 0.57 20.47 3.81
CA LYS A 299 -0.68 20.47 3.04
C LYS A 299 -1.29 21.85 2.86
N TYR A 300 -1.11 22.73 3.84
CA TYR A 300 -1.76 24.04 3.85
C TYR A 300 -1.07 25.08 2.96
N GLN A 301 0.22 24.92 2.63
CA GLN A 301 0.95 25.91 1.83
C GLN A 301 0.70 25.82 0.32
N LYS A 302 0.09 24.74 -0.20
CA LYS A 302 -0.27 24.61 -1.63
C LYS A 302 -1.59 25.26 -2.02
N SER A 303 -2.43 25.64 -1.06
CA SER A 303 -3.75 26.27 -1.32
C SER A 303 -3.69 27.79 -1.44
N GLU A 304 -2.60 28.44 -1.01
CA GLU A 304 -2.46 29.92 -1.03
C GLU A 304 -1.66 30.46 -2.23
N ALA A 305 -1.11 29.58 -3.08
CA ALA A 305 -0.37 29.95 -4.27
C ALA A 305 -1.17 29.64 -5.55
N ARG A 306 -2.41 30.19 -5.64
CA ARG A 306 -3.19 30.29 -6.88
C ARG A 306 -3.93 31.61 -6.91
#